data_771313538e24d6d42f2d1353066f2039
#
_entry.id   771313538e24d6d42f2d1353066f2039
#
_cell.length_a   1.000
_cell.length_b   1.000
_cell.length_c   1.000
_cell.angle_alpha   90.00
_cell.angle_beta   90.00
_cell.angle_gamma   90.00
#
_symmetry.space_group_name_H-M   'P 1'
#
loop_
_entity.id
_entity.type
_entity.pdbx_description
1 polymer ?
#
loop_
_entity_poly.entity_id
_entity_poly.type
_entity_poly.pdbx_seq_one_letter_code
_entity_poly.pdbx_strand_id
1 'polypeptide(L)' 'MKAVKFWAVSTKYFDSGRVKVNIYPVEAETKPESGMTENKMCDHYIDYFDTYEEALAWYEQAKKA' A
#
# COMPACT_ATOMS: atom_id res chain seq x y z
N MET A 1 15.25 -21.01 -2.11
CA MET A 1 13.91 -20.42 -2.17
C MET A 1 14.00 -19.10 -2.92
N LYS A 2 13.01 -18.84 -3.78
CA LYS A 2 13.04 -17.67 -4.64
C LYS A 2 12.11 -16.59 -4.10
N ALA A 3 12.64 -15.40 -3.90
CA ALA A 3 11.83 -14.24 -3.60
C ALA A 3 11.13 -13.77 -4.87
N VAL A 4 9.86 -13.44 -4.76
CA VAL A 4 9.06 -12.92 -5.85
C VAL A 4 8.80 -11.44 -5.59
N LYS A 5 8.82 -10.64 -6.64
CA LYS A 5 8.54 -9.21 -6.51
C LYS A 5 7.04 -8.97 -6.46
N PHE A 6 6.62 -8.26 -5.43
CA PHE A 6 5.26 -7.77 -5.30
C PHE A 6 5.31 -6.25 -5.22
N TRP A 7 4.17 -5.62 -5.38
CA TRP A 7 4.07 -4.17 -5.31
C TRP A 7 3.19 -3.80 -4.13
N ALA A 8 3.71 -2.92 -3.28
CA ALA A 8 2.99 -2.47 -2.09
C ALA A 8 2.47 -1.05 -2.31
N VAL A 9 1.23 -0.81 -1.87
CA VAL A 9 0.65 0.52 -1.86
C VAL A 9 0.35 0.87 -0.41
N SER A 10 1.02 1.91 0.07
CA SER A 10 0.85 2.40 1.43
C SER A 10 -0.02 3.65 1.41
N THR A 11 -1.13 3.62 2.12
CA THR A 11 -2.06 4.75 2.18
C THR A 11 -2.18 5.23 3.61
N LYS A 12 -1.98 6.52 3.83
CA LYS A 12 -2.12 7.14 5.14
C LYS A 12 -3.19 8.21 5.10
N TYR A 13 -4.18 8.08 5.99
CA TYR A 13 -5.24 9.06 6.15
C TYR A 13 -4.99 9.82 7.44
N PHE A 14 -4.76 11.11 7.32
CA PHE A 14 -4.47 11.95 8.48
C PHE A 14 -5.73 12.64 9.00
N ASP A 15 -5.77 12.92 10.29
CA ASP A 15 -6.90 13.61 10.91
C ASP A 15 -7.18 14.97 10.28
N SER A 16 -6.17 15.60 9.71
CA SER A 16 -6.33 16.88 9.03
C SER A 16 -7.05 16.77 7.68
N GLY A 17 -7.37 15.57 7.23
CA GLY A 17 -7.99 15.34 5.94
C GLY A 17 -6.99 15.07 4.83
N ARG A 18 -5.71 15.06 5.14
CA ARG A 18 -4.68 14.76 4.14
C ARG A 18 -4.59 13.25 3.89
N VAL A 19 -4.25 12.91 2.67
CA VAL A 19 -4.01 11.51 2.28
C VAL A 19 -2.65 11.44 1.62
N LYS A 20 -1.81 10.51 2.09
CA LYS A 20 -0.53 10.23 1.46
C LYS A 20 -0.54 8.81 0.93
N VAL A 21 -0.13 8.64 -0.32
CA VAL A 21 -0.07 7.35 -0.96
C VAL A 21 1.33 7.14 -1.52
N ASN A 22 1.89 5.96 -1.27
CA ASN A 22 3.18 5.56 -1.82
C ASN A 22 3.05 4.20 -2.47
N ILE A 23 3.83 3.97 -3.53
CA ILE A 23 3.91 2.69 -4.19
C ILE A 23 5.38 2.29 -4.26
N TYR A 24 5.69 1.06 -3.88
CA TYR A 24 7.07 0.59 -3.87
C TYR A 24 7.13 -0.93 -4.05
N PRO A 25 8.23 -1.45 -4.59
CA PRO A 25 8.37 -2.89 -4.73
C PRO A 25 8.79 -3.54 -3.42
N VAL A 26 8.34 -4.77 -3.22
CA VAL A 26 8.78 -5.60 -2.10
C VAL A 26 9.12 -6.98 -2.64
N GLU A 27 10.07 -7.65 -2.00
CA GLU A 27 10.43 -9.02 -2.35
C GLU A 27 10.08 -9.94 -1.19
N ALA A 28 9.36 -11.02 -1.50
CA ALA A 28 8.96 -12.00 -0.50
C ALA A 28 8.70 -13.33 -1.18
N GLU A 29 8.75 -14.42 -0.42
CA GLU A 29 8.49 -15.74 -0.97
C GLU A 29 7.02 -15.90 -1.34
N THR A 30 6.13 -15.32 -0.53
CA THR A 30 4.70 -15.31 -0.79
C THR A 30 4.19 -13.89 -0.62
N LYS A 31 3.05 -13.60 -1.25
CA LYS A 31 2.45 -12.28 -1.13
C LYS A 31 2.06 -11.99 0.31
N PRO A 32 2.59 -10.90 0.91
CA PRO A 32 2.22 -10.53 2.27
C PRO A 32 0.73 -10.16 2.36
N GLU A 33 0.17 -10.33 3.55
CA GLU A 33 -1.22 -9.96 3.77
C GLU A 33 -1.35 -8.45 3.93
N SER A 34 -2.48 -7.93 3.49
CA SER A 34 -2.81 -6.53 3.71
C SER A 34 -2.88 -6.23 5.19
N GLY A 35 -2.45 -5.05 5.57
CA GLY A 35 -2.42 -4.66 6.97
C GLY A 35 -2.99 -3.28 7.19
N MET A 36 -3.32 -3.02 8.44
CA MET A 36 -3.79 -1.73 8.87
C MET A 36 -3.17 -1.40 10.22
N THR A 37 -2.70 -0.18 10.37
CA THR A 37 -2.15 0.30 11.64
C THR A 37 -2.81 1.62 11.98
N GLU A 38 -3.36 1.72 13.18
CA GLU A 38 -3.95 2.96 13.65
C GLU A 38 -2.97 3.68 14.56
N ASN A 39 -2.79 4.96 14.31
CA ASN A 39 -2.01 5.84 15.15
C ASN A 39 -2.90 6.99 15.62
N LYS A 40 -2.41 7.78 16.58
CA LYS A 40 -3.16 8.92 17.09
C LYS A 40 -3.44 9.96 16.02
N MET A 41 -2.59 10.06 15.01
CA MET A 41 -2.65 11.12 14.01
C MET A 41 -3.06 10.64 12.62
N CYS A 42 -2.99 9.35 12.36
CA CYS A 42 -3.33 8.83 11.04
C CYS A 42 -3.66 7.35 11.08
N ASP A 43 -4.40 6.91 10.05
CA ASP A 43 -4.64 5.51 9.79
C ASP A 43 -3.75 5.10 8.64
N HIS A 44 -3.05 3.99 8.77
CA HIS A 44 -2.11 3.52 7.77
C HIS A 44 -2.57 2.16 7.23
N TYR A 45 -2.76 2.07 5.92
CA TYR A 45 -3.16 0.85 5.25
C TYR A 45 -2.06 0.44 4.28
N ILE A 46 -1.76 -0.85 4.23
CA ILE A 46 -0.82 -1.41 3.27
C ILE A 46 -1.52 -2.52 2.51
N ASP A 47 -1.49 -2.43 1.19
CA ASP A 47 -2.01 -3.45 0.30
C ASP A 47 -0.91 -3.94 -0.62
N TYR A 48 -0.95 -5.23 -0.94
CA TYR A 48 0.05 -5.85 -1.80
C TYR A 48 -0.59 -6.40 -3.07
N PHE A 49 0.12 -6.26 -4.18
CA PHE A 49 -0.39 -6.66 -5.49
C PHE A 49 0.68 -7.45 -6.24
N ASP A 50 0.23 -8.33 -7.10
CA ASP A 50 1.13 -9.17 -7.87
C ASP A 50 1.82 -8.42 -9.00
N THR A 51 1.15 -7.41 -9.56
CA THR A 51 1.70 -6.63 -10.68
C THR A 51 1.70 -5.15 -10.36
N TYR A 52 2.61 -4.43 -11.03
CA TYR A 52 2.68 -2.98 -10.92
C TYR A 52 1.38 -2.31 -11.39
N GLU A 53 0.79 -2.83 -12.45
CA GLU A 53 -0.43 -2.25 -13.01
C GLU A 53 -1.57 -2.28 -12.01
N GLU A 54 -1.74 -3.39 -11.30
CA GLU A 54 -2.77 -3.49 -10.27
C GLU A 54 -2.50 -2.50 -9.13
N ALA A 55 -1.25 -2.42 -8.70
CA ALA A 55 -0.86 -1.51 -7.64
C ALA A 55 -1.07 -0.06 -8.06
N LEU A 56 -0.72 0.26 -9.30
CA LEU A 56 -0.88 1.61 -9.81
C LEU A 56 -2.34 2.02 -9.87
N ALA A 57 -3.22 1.12 -10.28
CA ALA A 57 -4.66 1.39 -10.30
C ALA A 57 -5.17 1.72 -8.90
N TRP A 58 -4.74 0.96 -7.93
CA TRP A 58 -5.12 1.21 -6.53
C TRP A 58 -4.54 2.53 -6.03
N TYR A 59 -3.27 2.78 -6.37
CA TYR A 59 -2.58 4.01 -6.01
C TYR A 59 -3.32 5.24 -6.50
N GLU A 60 -3.75 5.22 -7.75
CA GLU A 60 -4.46 6.35 -8.32
C GLU A 60 -5.83 6.56 -7.71
N GLN A 61 -6.54 5.48 -7.40
CA GLN A 61 -7.83 5.59 -6.73
C GLN A 61 -7.69 6.15 -5.31
N ALA A 62 -6.69 5.68 -4.59
CA ALA A 62 -6.44 6.17 -3.24
C ALA A 62 -6.07 7.65 -3.25
N LYS A 63 -5.34 8.07 -4.28
CA LYS A 63 -4.92 9.46 -4.44
C LYS A 63 -6.08 10.41 -4.69
N LYS A 64 -7.15 9.90 -5.30
CA LYS A 64 -8.35 10.69 -5.59
C LYS A 64 -9.31 10.76 -4.42
N ALA A 65 -9.13 9.92 -3.45
CA ALA A 65 -10.02 9.86 -2.28
C ALA A 65 -9.88 11.09 -1.38
#